data_2e20cbdfbc90f741cb3927eb68bb2ace
#
_entry.id   2e20cbdfbc90f741cb3927eb68bb2ace
#
_cell.length_a   1.000
_cell.length_b   1.000
_cell.length_c   1.000
_cell.angle_alpha   90.00
_cell.angle_beta   90.00
_cell.angle_gamma   90.00
#
_symmetry.space_group_name_H-M   'P 1'
#
loop_
_entity.id
_entity.type
_entity.pdbx_description
1 polymer ?
#
loop_
_entity_poly.entity_id
_entity_poly.type
_entity_poly.pdbx_seq_one_letter_code
_entity_poly.pdbx_strand_id
1 'polypeptide(L)'
;MNNFTTNTYEMKREILNFSEKIAKKLSKSEKKFIQDIEYGIAASGSCLISDISRSLNEDIKLKNTIERLCDNLNSFDDTETLYNNYIEEIGDIYGKEPVVLFDDSDISKVYGKKFEDLDDVIDASSQDKKVTKGYHVCEATILTEKENQLISVYSQIYSCKSKDFKSM
;
A
#
# COMPACT_ATOMS: atom_id res chain seq x y z
N MET A 1 -19.74 -5.53 27.07
CA MET A 1 -19.99 -5.37 25.62
C MET A 1 -19.59 -4.01 25.06
N ASN A 2 -19.22 -3.01 25.87
CA ASN A 2 -18.96 -1.63 25.40
C ASN A 2 -17.54 -1.35 24.88
N ASN A 3 -16.57 -2.24 25.11
CA ASN A 3 -15.16 -1.97 24.72
C ASN A 3 -14.89 -2.16 23.22
N PHE A 4 -15.62 -3.05 22.54
CA PHE A 4 -15.39 -3.31 21.11
C PHE A 4 -15.79 -2.12 20.21
N THR A 5 -16.90 -1.47 20.52
CA THR A 5 -17.39 -0.31 19.76
C THR A 5 -16.51 0.93 19.96
N THR A 6 -15.97 1.14 21.16
CA THR A 6 -15.10 2.27 21.48
C THR A 6 -13.76 2.13 20.75
N ASN A 7 -13.12 0.96 20.83
CA ASN A 7 -11.83 0.71 20.15
C ASN A 7 -11.95 0.83 18.61
N THR A 8 -13.05 0.35 18.02
CA THR A 8 -13.29 0.47 16.57
C THR A 8 -13.44 1.94 16.16
N TYR A 9 -14.14 2.74 16.97
CA TYR A 9 -14.31 4.16 16.70
C TYR A 9 -13.00 4.95 16.83
N GLU A 10 -12.20 4.66 17.85
CA GLU A 10 -10.88 5.28 18.06
C GLU A 10 -9.94 4.92 16.90
N MET A 11 -9.85 3.65 16.53
CA MET A 11 -9.04 3.21 15.39
C MET A 11 -9.46 3.91 14.09
N LYS A 12 -10.77 3.98 13.81
CA LYS A 12 -11.26 4.70 12.63
C LYS A 12 -10.86 6.17 12.65
N ARG A 13 -10.96 6.83 13.78
CA ARG A 13 -10.57 8.24 13.94
C ARG A 13 -9.07 8.44 13.70
N GLU A 14 -8.23 7.54 14.21
CA GLU A 14 -6.78 7.60 14.01
C GLU A 14 -6.41 7.41 12.54
N ILE A 15 -7.01 6.42 11.87
CA ILE A 15 -6.82 6.22 10.42
C ILE A 15 -7.21 7.48 9.65
N LEU A 16 -8.38 8.06 9.92
CA LEU A 16 -8.83 9.26 9.23
C LEU A 16 -7.91 10.46 9.48
N ASN A 17 -7.43 10.65 10.71
CA ASN A 17 -6.48 11.71 11.04
C ASN A 17 -5.14 11.53 10.31
N PHE A 18 -4.63 10.30 10.24
CA PHE A 18 -3.42 9.99 9.50
C PHE A 18 -3.61 10.23 8.00
N SER A 19 -4.69 9.70 7.42
CA SER A 19 -5.05 9.92 6.02
C SER A 19 -5.13 11.41 5.65
N GLU A 20 -5.70 12.24 6.54
CA GLU A 20 -5.79 13.69 6.33
C GLU A 20 -4.42 14.36 6.23
N LYS A 21 -3.47 13.91 7.05
CA LYS A 21 -2.11 14.44 7.06
C LYS A 21 -1.34 14.05 5.81
N ILE A 22 -1.33 12.76 5.43
CA ILE A 22 -0.61 12.30 4.24
C ILE A 22 -1.27 12.75 2.94
N ALA A 23 -2.57 12.98 2.93
CA ALA A 23 -3.30 13.53 1.78
C ALA A 23 -3.28 15.08 1.72
N LYS A 24 -2.45 15.74 2.51
CA LYS A 24 -2.27 17.19 2.48
C LYS A 24 -1.89 17.66 1.07
N LYS A 25 -2.51 18.74 0.60
CA LYS A 25 -2.37 19.32 -0.74
C LYS A 25 -3.04 18.54 -1.89
N LEU A 26 -3.55 17.34 -1.67
CA LEU A 26 -4.32 16.62 -2.66
C LEU A 26 -5.72 17.24 -2.85
N SER A 27 -6.37 16.96 -3.99
CA SER A 27 -7.74 17.36 -4.25
C SER A 27 -8.73 16.68 -3.28
N LYS A 28 -9.96 17.20 -3.20
CA LYS A 28 -10.99 16.62 -2.32
C LYS A 28 -11.35 15.18 -2.69
N SER A 29 -11.35 14.82 -3.97
CA SER A 29 -11.63 13.46 -4.43
C SER A 29 -10.51 12.49 -4.08
N GLU A 30 -9.26 12.92 -4.26
CA GLU A 30 -8.09 12.12 -3.91
C GLU A 30 -7.98 11.89 -2.40
N LYS A 31 -8.21 12.93 -1.60
CA LYS A 31 -8.28 12.79 -0.14
C LYS A 31 -9.29 11.73 0.29
N LYS A 32 -10.49 11.79 -0.28
CA LYS A 32 -11.51 10.78 0.02
C LYS A 32 -11.06 9.39 -0.44
N PHE A 33 -10.43 9.29 -1.61
CA PHE A 33 -9.91 8.03 -2.12
C PHE A 33 -8.85 7.42 -1.18
N ILE A 34 -7.86 8.19 -0.74
CA ILE A 34 -6.83 7.75 0.22
C ILE A 34 -7.49 7.29 1.54
N GLN A 35 -8.42 8.07 2.09
CA GLN A 35 -9.16 7.70 3.30
C GLN A 35 -9.93 6.39 3.15
N ASP A 36 -10.63 6.22 2.01
CA ASP A 36 -11.40 5.01 1.72
C ASP A 36 -10.49 3.78 1.59
N ILE A 37 -9.35 3.91 0.92
CA ILE A 37 -8.36 2.82 0.76
C ILE A 37 -7.75 2.43 2.10
N GLU A 38 -7.21 3.38 2.86
CA GLU A 38 -6.56 3.10 4.15
C GLU A 38 -7.54 2.48 5.16
N TYR A 39 -8.71 3.10 5.30
CA TYR A 39 -9.74 2.54 6.18
C TYR A 39 -10.18 1.15 5.70
N GLY A 40 -10.38 1.00 4.40
CA GLY A 40 -10.83 -0.26 3.81
C GLY A 40 -9.83 -1.40 3.98
N ILE A 41 -8.53 -1.13 3.80
CA ILE A 41 -7.46 -2.11 4.06
C ILE A 41 -7.44 -2.50 5.55
N ALA A 42 -7.46 -1.52 6.44
CA ALA A 42 -7.43 -1.78 7.88
C ALA A 42 -8.68 -2.54 8.36
N ALA A 43 -9.85 -2.25 7.82
CA ALA A 43 -11.10 -2.87 8.21
C ALA A 43 -11.30 -4.27 7.61
N SER A 44 -10.82 -4.53 6.39
CA SER A 44 -10.98 -5.81 5.70
C SER A 44 -9.80 -6.77 5.91
N GLY A 45 -8.62 -6.26 6.26
CA GLY A 45 -7.36 -7.02 6.27
C GLY A 45 -6.93 -7.46 4.86
N SER A 46 -7.39 -6.78 3.80
CA SER A 46 -7.19 -7.17 2.40
C SER A 46 -6.89 -5.94 1.54
N CYS A 47 -5.99 -6.09 0.55
CA CYS A 47 -5.73 -5.08 -0.47
C CYS A 47 -6.63 -5.23 -1.71
N LEU A 48 -7.56 -6.18 -1.73
CA LEU A 48 -8.49 -6.36 -2.84
C LEU A 48 -9.56 -5.27 -2.83
N ILE A 49 -9.71 -4.55 -3.93
CA ILE A 49 -10.71 -3.47 -4.06
C ILE A 49 -12.12 -3.95 -3.72
N SER A 50 -12.46 -5.20 -4.05
CA SER A 50 -13.77 -5.78 -3.71
C SER A 50 -14.00 -5.91 -2.20
N ASP A 51 -12.96 -6.22 -1.43
CA ASP A 51 -13.05 -6.40 0.02
C ASP A 51 -13.03 -5.04 0.73
N ILE A 52 -12.15 -4.14 0.26
CA ILE A 52 -12.14 -2.73 0.65
C ILE A 52 -13.54 -2.13 0.46
N SER A 53 -14.13 -2.29 -0.74
CA SER A 53 -15.46 -1.74 -1.05
C SER A 53 -16.57 -2.28 -0.13
N ARG A 54 -16.50 -3.55 0.25
CA ARG A 54 -17.47 -4.13 1.21
C ARG A 54 -17.31 -3.53 2.60
N SER A 55 -16.06 -3.30 3.04
CA SER A 55 -15.78 -2.77 4.38
C SER A 55 -16.20 -1.30 4.54
N LEU A 56 -16.28 -0.54 3.45
CA LEU A 56 -16.75 0.86 3.48
C LEU A 56 -18.24 0.96 3.85
N ASN A 57 -19.03 -0.07 3.56
CA ASN A 57 -20.46 -0.14 3.87
C ASN A 57 -21.24 1.12 3.44
N GLU A 58 -21.02 1.57 2.21
CA GLU A 58 -21.71 2.75 1.65
C GLU A 58 -23.17 2.42 1.27
N ASP A 59 -24.08 3.42 1.36
CA ASP A 59 -25.50 3.29 1.01
C ASP A 59 -25.77 3.23 -0.51
N ILE A 60 -24.79 2.82 -1.30
CA ILE A 60 -24.87 2.65 -2.75
C ILE A 60 -24.60 1.19 -3.13
N LYS A 61 -24.92 0.84 -4.38
CA LYS A 61 -24.62 -0.51 -4.88
C LYS A 61 -23.11 -0.78 -4.81
N LEU A 62 -22.72 -1.92 -4.26
CA LEU A 62 -21.32 -2.36 -4.14
C LEU A 62 -20.54 -2.20 -5.46
N LYS A 63 -21.17 -2.51 -6.60
CA LYS A 63 -20.57 -2.34 -7.93
C LYS A 63 -20.12 -0.90 -8.16
N ASN A 64 -20.93 0.08 -7.78
CA ASN A 64 -20.59 1.50 -7.99
C ASN A 64 -19.42 1.93 -7.08
N THR A 65 -19.34 1.40 -5.85
CA THR A 65 -18.17 1.64 -4.97
C THR A 65 -16.90 1.06 -5.57
N ILE A 66 -16.96 -0.19 -6.09
CA ILE A 66 -15.82 -0.83 -6.77
C ILE A 66 -15.37 0.00 -7.99
N GLU A 67 -16.29 0.37 -8.88
CA GLU A 67 -16.00 1.18 -10.06
C GLU A 67 -15.36 2.52 -9.66
N ARG A 68 -15.94 3.23 -8.69
CA ARG A 68 -15.38 4.49 -8.18
C ARG A 68 -13.95 4.33 -7.67
N LEU A 69 -13.66 3.29 -6.88
CA LEU A 69 -12.31 3.06 -6.36
C LEU A 69 -11.33 2.68 -7.46
N CYS A 70 -11.75 1.85 -8.43
CA CYS A 70 -10.91 1.50 -9.58
C CYS A 70 -10.61 2.72 -10.46
N ASP A 71 -11.60 3.58 -10.72
CA ASP A 71 -11.43 4.80 -11.52
C ASP A 71 -10.48 5.78 -10.83
N ASN A 72 -10.64 5.98 -9.51
CA ASN A 72 -9.74 6.81 -8.73
C ASN A 72 -8.31 6.24 -8.72
N LEU A 73 -8.14 4.93 -8.54
CA LEU A 73 -6.83 4.29 -8.57
C LEU A 73 -6.14 4.47 -9.93
N ASN A 74 -6.91 4.32 -11.01
CA ASN A 74 -6.38 4.45 -12.38
C ASN A 74 -6.03 5.90 -12.76
N SER A 75 -6.66 6.89 -12.13
CA SER A 75 -6.45 8.32 -12.41
C SER A 75 -5.59 9.03 -11.37
N PHE A 76 -5.10 8.34 -10.35
CA PHE A 76 -4.30 8.92 -9.28
C PHE A 76 -2.86 9.14 -9.73
N ASP A 77 -2.46 10.41 -9.90
CA ASP A 77 -1.14 10.80 -10.39
C ASP A 77 -0.25 11.46 -9.30
N ASP A 78 -0.85 11.88 -8.18
CA ASP A 78 -0.15 12.62 -7.11
C ASP A 78 0.62 11.72 -6.11
N THR A 79 1.21 10.63 -6.61
CA THR A 79 1.97 9.65 -5.80
C THR A 79 3.17 10.27 -5.11
N GLU A 80 3.89 11.19 -5.78
CA GLU A 80 5.04 11.88 -5.20
C GLU A 80 4.62 12.79 -4.04
N THR A 81 3.53 13.53 -4.19
CA THR A 81 2.99 14.39 -3.12
C THR A 81 2.57 13.54 -1.91
N LEU A 82 1.87 12.44 -2.15
CA LEU A 82 1.43 11.51 -1.11
C LEU A 82 2.64 10.92 -0.37
N TYR A 83 3.63 10.45 -1.10
CA TYR A 83 4.85 9.87 -0.55
C TYR A 83 5.64 10.88 0.30
N ASN A 84 5.86 12.09 -0.20
CA ASN A 84 6.56 13.13 0.54
C ASN A 84 5.84 13.52 1.84
N ASN A 85 4.51 13.63 1.80
CA ASN A 85 3.71 13.88 3.00
C ASN A 85 3.80 12.70 4.01
N TYR A 86 3.81 11.46 3.51
CA TYR A 86 3.99 10.28 4.34
C TYR A 86 5.34 10.29 5.05
N ILE A 87 6.43 10.53 4.32
CA ILE A 87 7.78 10.63 4.90
C ILE A 87 7.88 11.78 5.90
N GLU A 88 7.25 12.93 5.63
CA GLU A 88 7.18 14.05 6.58
C GLU A 88 6.45 13.65 7.86
N GLU A 89 5.31 12.95 7.77
CA GLU A 89 4.50 12.55 8.92
C GLU A 89 5.18 11.51 9.80
N ILE A 90 5.93 10.57 9.21
CA ILE A 90 6.66 9.56 9.98
C ILE A 90 8.04 10.04 10.45
N GLY A 91 8.48 11.24 10.02
CA GLY A 91 9.83 11.77 10.28
C GLY A 91 10.21 11.86 11.77
N ASP A 92 9.24 12.10 12.64
CA ASP A 92 9.47 12.18 14.10
C ASP A 92 9.55 10.80 14.79
N ILE A 93 9.26 9.71 14.05
CA ILE A 93 9.21 8.35 14.62
C ILE A 93 10.58 7.67 14.58
N TYR A 94 11.39 7.99 13.58
CA TYR A 94 12.75 7.46 13.53
C TYR A 94 13.71 8.39 14.22
N GLY A 95 14.52 7.83 15.11
CA GLY A 95 15.52 8.57 15.87
C GLY A 95 16.57 9.28 14.98
N LYS A 96 17.62 9.81 15.60
CA LYS A 96 18.67 10.56 14.90
C LYS A 96 19.54 9.71 13.98
N GLU A 97 19.67 8.41 14.26
CA GLU A 97 20.49 7.45 13.53
C GLU A 97 19.67 6.19 13.22
N PRO A 98 18.71 6.26 12.28
CA PRO A 98 17.83 5.13 12.00
C PRO A 98 18.61 3.98 11.35
N VAL A 99 18.30 2.75 11.76
CA VAL A 99 18.75 1.55 11.07
C VAL A 99 17.80 1.27 9.90
N VAL A 100 18.34 1.31 8.69
CA VAL A 100 17.60 0.98 7.46
C VAL A 100 17.87 -0.47 7.07
N LEU A 101 16.82 -1.24 6.92
CA LEU A 101 16.85 -2.59 6.38
C LEU A 101 16.37 -2.55 4.94
N PHE A 102 17.11 -3.19 4.06
CA PHE A 102 16.80 -3.25 2.65
C PHE A 102 16.56 -4.70 2.25
N ASP A 103 15.48 -4.97 1.55
CA ASP A 103 15.12 -6.30 1.07
C ASP A 103 14.69 -6.24 -0.40
N ASP A 104 15.08 -7.27 -1.15
CA ASP A 104 14.66 -7.46 -2.53
C ASP A 104 13.99 -8.83 -2.64
N SER A 105 12.74 -8.83 -3.05
CA SER A 105 11.89 -10.01 -3.08
C SER A 105 11.09 -10.12 -4.37
N ASP A 106 10.37 -11.22 -4.54
CA ASP A 106 9.64 -11.51 -5.77
C ASP A 106 8.14 -11.68 -5.52
N ILE A 107 7.32 -11.17 -6.43
CA ILE A 107 5.87 -11.41 -6.47
C ILE A 107 5.54 -12.32 -7.64
N SER A 108 5.23 -13.59 -7.36
CA SER A 108 4.80 -14.57 -8.36
C SER A 108 3.41 -14.26 -8.91
N LYS A 109 3.25 -14.29 -10.23
CA LYS A 109 1.99 -14.07 -10.96
C LYS A 109 1.69 -15.23 -11.90
N VAL A 110 1.61 -16.45 -11.35
CA VAL A 110 1.46 -17.72 -12.11
C VAL A 110 0.31 -17.69 -13.13
N TYR A 111 -0.78 -16.99 -12.80
CA TYR A 111 -1.96 -16.87 -13.66
C TYR A 111 -2.05 -15.53 -14.41
N GLY A 112 -1.08 -14.66 -14.23
CA GLY A 112 -1.08 -13.28 -14.73
C GLY A 112 -0.66 -13.11 -16.18
N LYS A 113 -1.06 -13.99 -17.09
CA LYS A 113 -0.59 -14.04 -18.49
C LYS A 113 -0.77 -12.75 -19.32
N LYS A 114 -1.60 -11.82 -18.86
CA LYS A 114 -1.92 -10.56 -19.57
C LYS A 114 -1.30 -9.32 -18.92
N PHE A 115 -0.56 -9.49 -17.84
CA PHE A 115 0.15 -8.36 -17.23
C PHE A 115 1.35 -7.98 -18.12
N GLU A 116 1.60 -6.69 -18.22
CA GLU A 116 2.69 -6.14 -19.01
C GLU A 116 4.04 -6.41 -18.31
N ASP A 117 5.08 -6.54 -19.11
CA ASP A 117 6.48 -6.65 -18.69
C ASP A 117 6.76 -7.71 -17.59
N LEU A 118 6.00 -8.83 -17.56
CA LEU A 118 6.24 -9.92 -16.61
C LEU A 118 7.66 -10.48 -16.76
N ASP A 119 8.42 -10.46 -15.69
CA ASP A 119 9.75 -11.04 -15.61
C ASP A 119 9.73 -12.51 -15.20
N ASP A 120 10.89 -13.13 -15.24
CA ASP A 120 11.13 -14.46 -14.72
C ASP A 120 11.65 -14.31 -13.28
N VAL A 121 10.83 -14.70 -12.31
CA VAL A 121 11.11 -14.59 -10.87
C VAL A 121 11.18 -15.98 -10.23
N ILE A 122 11.83 -16.07 -9.09
CA ILE A 122 11.92 -17.32 -8.32
C ILE A 122 10.79 -17.33 -7.30
N ASP A 123 9.90 -18.32 -7.40
CA ASP A 123 8.89 -18.52 -6.36
C ASP A 123 9.56 -19.03 -5.07
N ALA A 124 9.92 -18.09 -4.18
CA ALA A 124 10.57 -18.41 -2.91
C ALA A 124 9.66 -19.23 -1.97
N SER A 125 8.34 -19.23 -2.19
CA SER A 125 7.38 -20.04 -1.43
C SER A 125 7.36 -21.51 -1.87
N SER A 126 7.86 -21.82 -3.06
CA SER A 126 7.94 -23.18 -3.57
C SER A 126 9.21 -23.88 -3.06
N GLN A 127 9.08 -25.12 -2.60
CA GLN A 127 10.24 -25.93 -2.17
C GLN A 127 11.26 -26.15 -3.29
N ASP A 128 10.79 -26.16 -4.53
CA ASP A 128 11.61 -26.43 -5.73
C ASP A 128 12.25 -25.18 -6.33
N LYS A 129 12.09 -23.99 -5.71
CA LYS A 129 12.56 -22.69 -6.23
C LYS A 129 12.23 -22.51 -7.72
N LYS A 130 11.01 -22.83 -8.08
CA LYS A 130 10.56 -22.84 -9.46
C LYS A 130 10.55 -21.43 -10.05
N VAL A 131 11.15 -21.28 -11.23
CA VAL A 131 11.03 -20.05 -12.01
C VAL A 131 9.61 -19.90 -12.51
N THR A 132 9.02 -18.74 -12.27
CA THR A 132 7.66 -18.38 -12.69
C THR A 132 7.62 -16.94 -13.21
N LYS A 133 6.48 -16.51 -13.72
CA LYS A 133 6.28 -15.11 -14.12
C LYS A 133 5.87 -14.26 -12.95
N GLY A 134 6.42 -13.02 -12.88
CA GLY A 134 6.15 -12.11 -11.78
C GLY A 134 6.84 -10.78 -11.92
N TYR A 135 7.00 -10.11 -10.80
CA TYR A 135 7.69 -8.83 -10.66
C TYR A 135 8.65 -8.91 -9.47
N HIS A 136 9.69 -8.11 -9.53
CA HIS A 136 10.57 -7.87 -8.38
C HIS A 136 10.00 -6.77 -7.50
N VAL A 137 10.27 -6.86 -6.21
CA VAL A 137 9.87 -5.84 -5.21
C VAL A 137 11.10 -5.47 -4.41
N CYS A 138 11.44 -4.21 -4.46
CA CYS A 138 12.47 -3.63 -3.62
C CYS A 138 11.80 -2.87 -2.49
N GLU A 139 12.18 -3.14 -1.26
CA GLU A 139 11.65 -2.48 -0.07
C GLU A 139 12.76 -2.02 0.87
N ALA A 140 12.60 -0.82 1.41
CA ALA A 140 13.41 -0.33 2.51
C ALA A 140 12.52 -0.02 3.71
N THR A 141 12.91 -0.52 4.87
CA THR A 141 12.23 -0.30 6.14
C THR A 141 13.17 0.31 7.17
N ILE A 142 12.62 1.13 8.05
CA ILE A 142 13.33 1.69 9.20
C ILE A 142 12.90 0.97 10.46
N LEU A 143 13.88 0.57 11.28
CA LEU A 143 13.64 0.06 12.62
C LEU A 143 13.53 1.23 13.59
N THR A 144 12.38 1.36 14.27
CA THR A 144 12.16 2.42 15.27
C THR A 144 12.89 2.12 16.57
N GLU A 145 13.53 3.14 17.17
CA GLU A 145 14.28 2.99 18.43
C GLU A 145 13.41 2.62 19.63
N LYS A 146 12.18 3.13 19.67
CA LYS A 146 11.33 3.00 20.86
C LYS A 146 10.56 1.70 20.98
N GLU A 147 10.11 1.14 19.85
CA GLU A 147 9.17 0.02 19.85
C GLU A 147 9.67 -1.19 19.04
N ASN A 148 10.86 -1.11 18.47
CA ASN A 148 11.41 -2.11 17.55
C ASN A 148 10.42 -2.45 16.40
N GLN A 149 9.65 -1.45 15.98
CA GLN A 149 8.72 -1.60 14.87
C GLN A 149 9.42 -1.32 13.54
N LEU A 150 9.02 -2.04 12.50
CA LEU A 150 9.48 -1.80 11.14
C LEU A 150 8.47 -0.89 10.45
N ILE A 151 8.96 0.22 9.90
CA ILE A 151 8.16 1.17 9.12
C ILE A 151 8.72 1.18 7.69
N SER A 152 7.90 0.84 6.72
CA SER A 152 8.26 0.93 5.30
C SER A 152 8.46 2.40 4.91
N VAL A 153 9.62 2.71 4.34
CA VAL A 153 9.96 4.06 3.86
C VAL A 153 10.17 4.09 2.36
N TYR A 154 10.28 2.95 1.72
CA TYR A 154 10.36 2.84 0.28
C TYR A 154 9.86 1.47 -0.15
N SER A 155 9.03 1.44 -1.17
CA SER A 155 8.58 0.21 -1.82
C SER A 155 8.40 0.46 -3.30
N GLN A 156 9.01 -0.38 -4.13
CA GLN A 156 8.88 -0.31 -5.57
C GLN A 156 8.73 -1.69 -6.18
N ILE A 157 7.69 -1.83 -7.00
CA ILE A 157 7.54 -3.00 -7.89
C ILE A 157 8.21 -2.66 -9.21
N TYR A 158 9.08 -3.54 -9.71
CA TYR A 158 9.77 -3.34 -10.97
C TYR A 158 9.91 -4.63 -11.79
N SER A 159 10.26 -4.46 -13.04
CA SER A 159 10.64 -5.56 -13.94
C SER A 159 11.84 -5.16 -14.77
N CYS A 160 12.80 -6.06 -14.90
CA CYS A 160 13.96 -5.88 -15.79
C CYS A 160 13.58 -5.86 -17.28
N LYS A 161 12.34 -6.26 -17.61
CA LYS A 161 11.78 -6.24 -18.98
C LYS A 161 11.08 -4.93 -19.31
N SER A 162 10.82 -4.08 -18.33
CA SER A 162 10.24 -2.77 -18.58
C SER A 162 11.19 -1.91 -19.42
N LYS A 163 10.61 -1.15 -20.35
CA LYS A 163 11.37 -0.20 -21.20
C LYS A 163 12.04 0.90 -20.40
N ASP A 164 11.47 1.21 -19.24
CA ASP A 164 11.96 2.27 -18.34
C ASP A 164 12.98 1.75 -17.31
N PHE A 165 13.21 0.43 -17.30
CA PHE A 165 14.21 -0.17 -16.40
C PHE A 165 15.62 0.27 -16.81
N LYS A 166 16.31 0.93 -15.89
CA LYS A 166 17.73 1.24 -16.00
C LYS A 166 18.47 0.39 -14.98
N SER A 167 19.36 -0.48 -15.45
CA SER A 167 20.28 -1.19 -14.54
C SER A 167 21.10 -0.15 -13.77
N MET A 168 21.18 -0.32 -12.47
CA MET A 168 22.12 0.41 -11.64
C MET A 168 23.56 -0.02 -11.93
#